data_73b8b1308696042c77167c15a571d85d
#
_entry.id   73b8b1308696042c77167c15a571d85d
#
_cell.length_a   1.000
_cell.length_b   1.000
_cell.length_c   1.000
_cell.angle_alpha   90.00
_cell.angle_beta   90.00
_cell.angle_gamma   90.00
#
_symmetry.space_group_name_H-M   'P 1'
#
loop_
_entity.id
_entity.type
_entity.pdbx_description
1 polymer ?
#
loop_
_entity_poly.entity_id
_entity_poly.type
_entity_poly.pdbx_seq_one_letter_code
_entity_poly.pdbx_strand_id
1 'polypeptide(L)'
;MLIIKLDKMKAQVLDIEGKKIKEITTELFEEPIREDIIFKVIEAEKTKHPSRPRLYAGMDNSASGNVSHKRHSWGSDRGRGMSRYPKKTMWRRGTQFSWVAAIIPSARGGRRAHPPKGFLQIKKINKKELKKALLSALTYANSAEELKKKYTSISDKRVEVKLPLVVEDKILKLKSKEFFACLEKILGELYSVAVQKKTQRAGIGKMRGRKYKKNAGMLLVIAKDENMKISGIDVLRTNEISVRDLADNGARLTLFTEKAIKDLDKSLIGKGKWK
;
A
#
# COMPACT_ATOMS: atom_id res chain seq x y z
N MET A 1 -21.83 18.47 31.13
CA MET A 1 -20.96 17.91 30.10
C MET A 1 -20.19 19.06 29.49
N LEU A 2 -18.98 19.33 30.01
CA LEU A 2 -18.11 20.44 29.56
C LEU A 2 -17.61 20.12 28.15
N ILE A 3 -18.08 20.86 27.16
CA ILE A 3 -17.47 20.86 25.83
C ILE A 3 -16.15 21.63 25.96
N ILE A 4 -15.06 20.91 26.16
CA ILE A 4 -13.71 21.45 26.06
C ILE A 4 -13.58 21.90 24.59
N LYS A 5 -13.63 23.22 24.36
CA LYS A 5 -13.19 23.79 23.07
C LYS A 5 -11.70 23.47 22.95
N LEU A 6 -11.37 22.47 22.16
CA LEU A 6 -10.00 22.20 21.73
C LEU A 6 -9.52 23.43 20.96
N ASP A 7 -8.42 24.01 21.39
CA ASP A 7 -7.77 25.12 20.68
C ASP A 7 -7.33 24.62 19.30
N LYS A 8 -7.78 25.31 18.24
CA LYS A 8 -7.47 24.94 16.86
C LYS A 8 -5.98 24.88 16.62
N MET A 9 -5.51 23.76 16.10
CA MET A 9 -4.09 23.56 15.84
C MET A 9 -3.60 24.53 14.75
N LYS A 10 -2.46 25.20 15.02
CA LYS A 10 -1.81 26.13 14.09
C LYS A 10 -0.70 25.42 13.35
N ALA A 11 -0.90 25.12 12.07
CA ALA A 11 0.13 24.57 11.19
C ALA A 11 0.98 25.68 10.59
N GLN A 12 2.30 25.53 10.65
CA GLN A 12 3.24 26.52 10.10
C GLN A 12 3.50 26.24 8.62
N VAL A 13 3.31 27.24 7.76
CA VAL A 13 3.65 27.17 6.34
C VAL A 13 5.08 27.63 6.15
N LEU A 14 5.90 26.78 5.55
CA LEU A 14 7.30 26.99 5.27
C LEU A 14 7.51 27.42 3.82
N ASP A 15 8.50 28.29 3.61
CA ASP A 15 8.99 28.68 2.29
C ASP A 15 9.96 27.63 1.72
N ILE A 16 10.43 27.86 0.52
CA ILE A 16 11.48 27.09 -0.17
C ILE A 16 12.79 27.04 0.65
N GLU A 17 13.06 28.06 1.44
CA GLU A 17 14.23 28.12 2.35
C GLU A 17 14.03 27.49 3.72
N GLY A 18 12.81 26.97 4.01
CA GLY A 18 12.48 26.45 5.33
C GLY A 18 12.09 27.51 6.37
N LYS A 19 11.94 28.77 5.98
CA LYS A 19 11.51 29.87 6.85
C LYS A 19 9.98 29.86 6.98
N LYS A 20 9.47 30.19 8.16
CA LYS A 20 8.04 30.33 8.40
C LYS A 20 7.51 31.59 7.72
N ILE A 21 6.51 31.46 6.86
CA ILE A 21 5.82 32.59 6.21
C ILE A 21 4.56 32.98 6.98
N LYS A 22 3.70 31.98 7.25
CA LYS A 22 2.38 32.18 7.85
C LYS A 22 1.93 30.97 8.65
N GLU A 23 0.83 31.13 9.40
CA GLU A 23 0.16 30.04 10.11
C GLU A 23 -1.22 29.80 9.49
N ILE A 24 -1.60 28.54 9.38
CA ILE A 24 -2.94 28.11 8.98
C ILE A 24 -3.57 27.42 10.19
N THR A 25 -4.77 27.84 10.55
CA THR A 25 -5.57 27.17 11.58
C THR A 25 -6.40 26.05 10.92
N THR A 26 -6.27 24.83 11.42
CA THR A 26 -6.97 23.64 10.90
C THR A 26 -7.42 22.74 12.05
N GLU A 27 -8.52 22.04 11.84
CA GLU A 27 -9.07 21.02 12.76
C GLU A 27 -8.68 19.59 12.34
N LEU A 28 -7.90 19.41 11.26
CA LEU A 28 -7.56 18.09 10.68
C LEU A 28 -6.73 17.21 11.63
N PHE A 29 -5.98 17.81 12.54
CA PHE A 29 -5.02 17.10 13.40
C PHE A 29 -5.44 17.08 14.88
N GLU A 30 -6.71 17.34 15.17
CA GLU A 30 -7.24 17.44 16.56
C GLU A 30 -7.91 16.15 17.04
N GLU A 31 -8.28 15.26 16.12
CA GLU A 31 -8.91 13.97 16.47
C GLU A 31 -7.94 13.10 17.28
N PRO A 32 -8.42 12.42 18.32
CA PRO A 32 -7.58 11.52 19.09
C PRO A 32 -7.07 10.36 18.22
N ILE A 33 -5.84 9.94 18.50
CA ILE A 33 -5.23 8.80 17.84
C ILE A 33 -5.97 7.53 18.25
N ARG A 34 -6.62 6.87 17.29
CA ARG A 34 -7.35 5.62 17.48
C ARG A 34 -6.78 4.53 16.60
N GLU A 35 -5.77 3.85 17.12
CA GLU A 35 -5.09 2.77 16.43
C GLU A 35 -6.02 1.61 16.04
N ASP A 36 -7.03 1.31 16.89
CA ASP A 36 -8.03 0.27 16.65
C ASP A 36 -8.77 0.45 15.32
N ILE A 37 -9.26 1.67 15.06
CA ILE A 37 -9.97 2.00 13.82
C ILE A 37 -8.98 2.08 12.64
N ILE A 38 -7.80 2.66 12.84
CA ILE A 38 -6.75 2.75 11.82
C ILE A 38 -6.38 1.36 11.32
N PHE A 39 -6.06 0.42 12.22
CA PHE A 39 -5.67 -0.94 11.83
C PHE A 39 -6.80 -1.72 11.15
N LYS A 40 -8.04 -1.56 11.62
CA LYS A 40 -9.21 -2.16 11.00
C LYS A 40 -9.39 -1.71 9.54
N VAL A 41 -9.20 -0.41 9.27
CA VAL A 41 -9.29 0.15 7.91
C VAL A 41 -8.14 -0.32 7.05
N ILE A 42 -6.90 -0.31 7.56
CA ILE A 42 -5.72 -0.80 6.84
C ILE A 42 -5.89 -2.28 6.45
N GLU A 43 -6.40 -3.11 7.36
CA GLU A 43 -6.67 -4.51 7.05
C GLU A 43 -7.69 -4.67 5.92
N ALA A 44 -8.76 -3.87 5.94
CA ALA A 44 -9.76 -3.88 4.88
C ALA A 44 -9.20 -3.38 3.54
N GLU A 45 -8.36 -2.35 3.54
CA GLU A 45 -7.70 -1.85 2.32
C GLU A 45 -6.71 -2.87 1.75
N LYS A 46 -5.97 -3.59 2.59
CA LYS A 46 -5.07 -4.68 2.16
C LYS A 46 -5.84 -5.85 1.53
N THR A 47 -7.04 -6.13 1.98
CA THR A 47 -7.87 -7.22 1.43
C THR A 47 -8.50 -6.89 0.07
N LYS A 48 -8.58 -5.61 -0.32
CA LYS A 48 -9.04 -5.20 -1.67
C LYS A 48 -8.12 -5.71 -2.79
N HIS A 49 -6.86 -6.00 -2.47
CA HIS A 49 -5.87 -6.48 -3.41
C HIS A 49 -5.39 -7.88 -3.02
N PRO A 50 -6.19 -8.92 -3.27
CA PRO A 50 -5.78 -10.27 -2.94
C PRO A 50 -4.57 -10.63 -3.77
N SER A 51 -3.52 -11.06 -3.10
CA SER A 51 -2.24 -11.31 -3.72
C SER A 51 -2.20 -12.55 -4.63
N ARG A 52 -3.35 -13.26 -4.87
CA ARG A 52 -3.23 -14.61 -5.43
C ARG A 52 -4.41 -15.14 -6.26
N PRO A 53 -4.73 -14.60 -7.43
CA PRO A 53 -5.52 -15.33 -8.39
C PRO A 53 -4.80 -16.59 -8.93
N ARG A 54 -3.45 -16.65 -8.87
CA ARG A 54 -2.65 -17.76 -9.38
C ARG A 54 -2.50 -18.96 -8.45
N LEU A 55 -3.07 -18.96 -7.25
CA LEU A 55 -3.02 -20.11 -6.34
C LEU A 55 -3.72 -21.34 -6.89
N TYR A 56 -4.72 -21.11 -7.70
CA TYR A 56 -5.43 -22.12 -8.44
C TYR A 56 -4.84 -22.33 -9.84
N ALA A 57 -3.80 -21.59 -10.22
CA ALA A 57 -3.08 -21.83 -11.45
C ALA A 57 -2.49 -23.24 -11.40
N GLY A 58 -2.93 -24.12 -12.27
CA GLY A 58 -2.62 -25.55 -12.26
C GLY A 58 -3.79 -26.42 -11.82
N MET A 59 -4.88 -25.91 -11.27
CA MET A 59 -6.10 -26.71 -11.08
C MET A 59 -6.69 -27.13 -12.42
N ASP A 60 -6.67 -26.26 -13.42
CA ASP A 60 -7.07 -26.56 -14.79
C ASP A 60 -6.19 -27.67 -15.42
N ASN A 61 -4.97 -27.83 -14.93
CA ASN A 61 -4.03 -28.86 -15.36
C ASN A 61 -4.05 -30.09 -14.45
N SER A 62 -4.96 -30.16 -13.49
CA SER A 62 -5.18 -31.35 -12.68
C SER A 62 -5.81 -32.48 -13.53
N ALA A 63 -5.68 -33.71 -13.04
CA ALA A 63 -6.37 -34.83 -13.65
C ALA A 63 -7.88 -34.55 -13.64
N SER A 64 -8.47 -34.48 -14.80
CA SER A 64 -9.91 -34.57 -14.99
C SER A 64 -10.28 -36.05 -15.25
N GLY A 65 -11.51 -36.42 -15.03
CA GLY A 65 -12.02 -37.79 -15.23
C GLY A 65 -11.94 -38.36 -16.65
N ASN A 66 -11.08 -37.78 -17.51
CA ASN A 66 -10.97 -38.17 -18.93
C ASN A 66 -10.21 -39.46 -19.16
N VAL A 67 -9.52 -39.99 -18.15
CA VAL A 67 -8.77 -41.23 -18.26
C VAL A 67 -9.43 -42.30 -17.41
N SER A 68 -9.81 -43.39 -18.04
CA SER A 68 -10.38 -44.56 -17.37
C SER A 68 -9.28 -45.57 -17.01
N HIS A 69 -9.35 -46.14 -15.81
CA HIS A 69 -8.49 -47.25 -15.39
C HIS A 69 -9.18 -48.61 -15.54
N LYS A 70 -10.38 -48.63 -16.15
CA LYS A 70 -11.12 -49.88 -16.40
C LYS A 70 -10.59 -50.56 -17.66
N ARG A 71 -10.58 -51.91 -17.66
CA ARG A 71 -10.25 -52.70 -18.87
C ARG A 71 -11.39 -52.58 -19.87
N HIS A 72 -11.07 -52.71 -21.16
CA HIS A 72 -12.03 -52.73 -22.26
C HIS A 72 -12.94 -51.49 -22.36
N SER A 73 -12.54 -50.35 -21.82
CA SER A 73 -13.28 -49.11 -21.96
C SER A 73 -12.53 -48.09 -22.83
N TRP A 74 -13.29 -47.28 -23.54
CA TRP A 74 -12.72 -46.21 -24.33
C TRP A 74 -11.98 -45.18 -23.42
N GLY A 75 -10.84 -44.68 -23.86
CA GLY A 75 -10.04 -43.76 -23.05
C GLY A 75 -9.31 -44.44 -21.87
N SER A 76 -9.19 -45.77 -21.87
CA SER A 76 -8.46 -46.51 -20.83
C SER A 76 -6.95 -46.46 -21.05
N ASP A 77 -6.19 -46.35 -19.99
CA ASP A 77 -4.73 -46.43 -19.98
C ASP A 77 -4.20 -47.89 -19.75
N ARG A 78 -5.10 -48.84 -19.46
CA ARG A 78 -4.72 -50.23 -19.21
C ARG A 78 -4.36 -50.94 -20.50
N GLY A 79 -3.31 -51.81 -20.42
CA GLY A 79 -2.84 -52.60 -21.53
C GLY A 79 -2.02 -51.84 -22.58
N ARG A 80 -1.68 -50.56 -22.31
CA ARG A 80 -0.91 -49.71 -23.25
C ARG A 80 0.53 -49.47 -22.80
N GLY A 81 1.03 -50.20 -21.82
CA GLY A 81 2.39 -49.98 -21.26
C GLY A 81 2.58 -48.63 -20.54
N MET A 82 1.50 -47.93 -20.25
CA MET A 82 1.53 -46.59 -19.61
C MET A 82 1.44 -46.70 -18.09
N SER A 83 2.20 -45.88 -17.40
CA SER A 83 2.08 -45.71 -15.95
C SER A 83 0.65 -45.32 -15.56
N ARG A 84 0.15 -45.86 -14.44
CA ARG A 84 -1.18 -45.51 -13.87
C ARG A 84 -1.21 -44.13 -13.21
N TYR A 85 -0.36 -43.28 -13.63
CA TYR A 85 -0.29 -41.88 -13.14
C TYR A 85 -1.47 -41.09 -13.71
N PRO A 86 -2.10 -40.22 -12.93
CA PRO A 86 -3.17 -39.38 -13.45
C PRO A 86 -2.72 -38.52 -14.62
N LYS A 87 -3.51 -38.53 -15.68
CA LYS A 87 -3.20 -37.86 -16.93
C LYS A 87 -4.31 -36.88 -17.32
N LYS A 88 -3.95 -35.87 -18.09
CA LYS A 88 -4.86 -34.94 -18.76
C LYS A 88 -4.70 -35.07 -20.27
N THR A 89 -5.75 -34.76 -20.99
CA THR A 89 -5.70 -34.70 -22.46
C THR A 89 -5.02 -33.38 -22.86
N MET A 90 -3.88 -33.48 -23.53
CA MET A 90 -3.17 -32.31 -24.06
C MET A 90 -3.78 -31.82 -25.36
N TRP A 91 -4.11 -32.78 -26.21
CA TRP A 91 -4.62 -32.56 -27.56
C TRP A 91 -5.67 -33.60 -27.89
N ARG A 92 -6.73 -33.18 -28.59
CA ARG A 92 -7.78 -34.07 -29.08
C ARG A 92 -8.33 -33.59 -30.42
N ARG A 93 -8.49 -34.52 -31.34
CA ARG A 93 -9.18 -34.30 -32.60
C ARG A 93 -10.06 -35.53 -32.89
N GLY A 94 -11.36 -35.41 -32.73
CA GLY A 94 -12.28 -36.52 -32.82
C GLY A 94 -11.96 -37.64 -31.83
N THR A 95 -11.66 -38.84 -32.34
CA THR A 95 -11.26 -40.01 -31.57
C THR A 95 -9.78 -40.08 -31.24
N GLN A 96 -8.96 -39.30 -31.93
CA GLN A 96 -7.53 -39.22 -31.68
C GLN A 96 -7.23 -38.21 -30.55
N PHE A 97 -6.36 -38.59 -29.64
CA PHE A 97 -5.96 -37.74 -28.54
C PHE A 97 -4.57 -38.13 -27.99
N SER A 98 -3.93 -37.19 -27.33
CA SER A 98 -2.65 -37.37 -26.63
C SER A 98 -2.80 -37.03 -25.16
N TRP A 99 -2.20 -37.85 -24.29
CA TRP A 99 -2.18 -37.65 -22.87
C TRP A 99 -0.83 -37.13 -22.38
N VAL A 100 -0.86 -36.23 -21.38
CA VAL A 100 0.29 -35.78 -20.63
C VAL A 100 0.05 -36.05 -19.15
N ALA A 101 1.11 -36.19 -18.35
CA ALA A 101 0.99 -36.29 -16.92
C ALA A 101 0.28 -35.05 -16.35
N ALA A 102 -0.69 -35.27 -15.45
CA ALA A 102 -1.41 -34.19 -14.78
C ALA A 102 -0.57 -33.59 -13.66
N ILE A 103 -0.80 -32.30 -13.35
CA ILE A 103 -0.19 -31.60 -12.21
C ILE A 103 -1.02 -31.92 -10.96
N ILE A 104 -0.62 -32.93 -10.23
CA ILE A 104 -1.27 -33.40 -8.99
C ILE A 104 -0.37 -33.19 -7.77
N PRO A 105 -0.92 -33.21 -6.53
CA PRO A 105 -0.13 -33.00 -5.33
C PRO A 105 1.01 -33.98 -5.12
N SER A 106 0.84 -35.23 -5.52
CA SER A 106 1.83 -36.30 -5.38
C SER A 106 2.96 -36.25 -6.42
N ALA A 107 2.86 -35.38 -7.43
CA ALA A 107 3.88 -35.24 -8.46
C ALA A 107 5.04 -34.33 -8.00
N ARG A 108 6.26 -34.57 -8.48
CA ARG A 108 7.37 -33.62 -8.38
C ARG A 108 6.98 -32.31 -9.07
N GLY A 109 7.10 -31.17 -8.38
CA GLY A 109 6.65 -29.90 -8.92
C GLY A 109 5.14 -29.77 -9.11
N GLY A 110 4.33 -30.68 -8.54
CA GLY A 110 2.89 -30.66 -8.58
C GLY A 110 2.28 -29.53 -7.78
N ARG A 111 0.96 -29.42 -7.84
CA ARG A 111 0.23 -28.38 -7.08
C ARG A 111 0.20 -28.69 -5.59
N ARG A 112 0.07 -27.67 -4.76
CA ARG A 112 -0.20 -27.83 -3.32
C ARG A 112 -1.60 -28.42 -3.12
N ALA A 113 -1.72 -29.49 -2.29
CA ALA A 113 -3.00 -30.16 -2.03
C ALA A 113 -4.04 -29.22 -1.39
N HIS A 114 -3.61 -28.45 -0.40
CA HIS A 114 -4.41 -27.46 0.31
C HIS A 114 -3.80 -26.07 0.13
N PRO A 115 -3.98 -25.44 -1.04
CA PRO A 115 -3.50 -24.09 -1.25
C PRO A 115 -4.37 -23.09 -0.47
N PRO A 116 -3.86 -21.92 -0.13
CA PRO A 116 -4.68 -20.85 0.43
C PRO A 116 -5.82 -20.54 -0.54
N LYS A 117 -7.06 -20.53 -0.04
CA LYS A 117 -8.23 -20.20 -0.85
C LYS A 117 -8.21 -18.71 -1.19
N GLY A 118 -8.25 -18.39 -2.47
CA GLY A 118 -8.23 -17.00 -2.98
C GLY A 118 -9.58 -16.30 -2.89
N PHE A 119 -10.35 -16.53 -1.85
CA PHE A 119 -11.60 -15.80 -1.67
C PHE A 119 -11.32 -14.36 -1.29
N LEU A 120 -11.79 -13.46 -2.13
CA LEU A 120 -11.92 -12.04 -1.87
C LEU A 120 -13.00 -11.80 -0.80
N GLN A 121 -12.65 -11.93 0.44
CA GLN A 121 -13.47 -11.37 1.50
C GLN A 121 -13.17 -9.87 1.59
N ILE A 122 -13.86 -9.08 0.78
CA ILE A 122 -13.78 -7.62 0.88
C ILE A 122 -14.45 -7.21 2.18
N LYS A 123 -13.66 -6.76 3.15
CA LYS A 123 -14.18 -6.21 4.39
C LYS A 123 -14.81 -4.85 4.11
N LYS A 124 -16.12 -4.74 4.34
CA LYS A 124 -16.85 -3.48 4.21
C LYS A 124 -16.67 -2.65 5.49
N ILE A 125 -16.42 -1.36 5.32
CA ILE A 125 -16.29 -0.38 6.41
C ILE A 125 -17.31 0.72 6.20
N ASN A 126 -17.88 1.21 7.27
CA ASN A 126 -18.82 2.33 7.23
C ASN A 126 -18.11 3.62 6.83
N LYS A 127 -18.75 4.44 6.01
CA LYS A 127 -18.19 5.73 5.55
C LYS A 127 -17.84 6.68 6.70
N LYS A 128 -18.65 6.71 7.76
CA LYS A 128 -18.38 7.53 8.96
C LYS A 128 -17.15 7.03 9.70
N GLU A 129 -16.98 5.72 9.80
CA GLU A 129 -15.82 5.08 10.43
C GLU A 129 -14.55 5.34 9.61
N LEU A 130 -14.63 5.24 8.27
CA LEU A 130 -13.53 5.55 7.36
C LEU A 130 -13.08 7.02 7.50
N LYS A 131 -14.04 7.94 7.60
CA LYS A 131 -13.75 9.37 7.81
C LYS A 131 -13.01 9.62 9.12
N LYS A 132 -13.49 9.02 10.22
CA LYS A 132 -12.82 9.10 11.53
C LYS A 132 -11.42 8.47 11.51
N ALA A 133 -11.28 7.33 10.84
CA ALA A 133 -9.98 6.68 10.68
C ALA A 133 -8.98 7.56 9.92
N LEU A 134 -9.43 8.28 8.88
CA LEU A 134 -8.55 9.17 8.12
C LEU A 134 -8.12 10.39 8.94
N LEU A 135 -9.03 11.02 9.70
CA LEU A 135 -8.70 12.12 10.60
C LEU A 135 -7.70 11.65 11.67
N SER A 136 -7.99 10.51 12.31
CA SER A 136 -7.08 9.91 13.29
C SER A 136 -5.73 9.52 12.68
N ALA A 137 -5.68 9.07 11.41
CA ALA A 137 -4.43 8.77 10.72
C ALA A 137 -3.61 10.03 10.38
N LEU A 138 -4.26 11.15 10.09
CA LEU A 138 -3.60 12.44 9.91
C LEU A 138 -2.95 12.91 11.21
N THR A 139 -3.65 12.81 12.34
CA THR A 139 -3.09 13.09 13.68
C THR A 139 -1.94 12.13 14.01
N TYR A 140 -2.10 10.84 13.68
CA TYR A 140 -1.07 9.82 13.86
C TYR A 140 0.21 10.15 13.07
N ALA A 141 0.06 10.59 11.82
CA ALA A 141 1.20 11.02 10.98
C ALA A 141 1.88 12.30 11.50
N ASN A 142 1.20 13.09 12.34
CA ASN A 142 1.72 14.29 12.96
C ASN A 142 2.42 14.02 14.30
N SER A 143 2.35 12.81 14.83
CA SER A 143 3.02 12.43 16.08
C SER A 143 4.48 12.08 15.84
N ALA A 144 5.40 12.80 16.53
CA ALA A 144 6.83 12.52 16.45
C ALA A 144 7.20 11.14 17.03
N GLU A 145 6.46 10.67 18.03
CA GLU A 145 6.68 9.37 18.67
C GLU A 145 6.34 8.23 17.69
N GLU A 146 5.24 8.35 16.98
CA GLU A 146 4.79 7.35 16.02
C GLU A 146 5.68 7.30 14.76
N LEU A 147 6.25 8.45 14.35
CA LEU A 147 7.26 8.50 13.30
C LEU A 147 8.52 7.72 13.70
N LYS A 148 8.97 7.82 14.93
CA LYS A 148 10.14 7.07 15.43
C LYS A 148 9.91 5.56 15.41
N LYS A 149 8.70 5.09 15.69
CA LYS A 149 8.35 3.66 15.62
C LYS A 149 8.53 3.10 14.20
N LYS A 150 8.22 3.87 13.17
CA LYS A 150 8.36 3.44 11.78
C LYS A 150 9.80 3.48 11.27
N TYR A 151 10.51 4.52 11.59
CA TYR A 151 11.85 4.77 11.04
C TYR A 151 12.92 4.51 12.07
N THR A 152 13.43 3.27 12.10
CA THR A 152 14.48 2.84 13.03
C THR A 152 15.75 3.70 12.98
N SER A 153 16.04 4.34 11.85
CA SER A 153 17.18 5.26 11.69
C SER A 153 17.05 6.55 12.49
N ILE A 154 15.86 6.83 13.01
CA ILE A 154 15.54 8.07 13.73
C ILE A 154 15.10 7.76 15.19
N SER A 155 15.05 6.46 15.57
CA SER A 155 14.58 6.05 16.91
C SER A 155 15.23 6.83 18.05
N ASP A 156 16.56 7.03 17.96
CA ASP A 156 17.38 7.65 18.99
C ASP A 156 17.59 9.17 18.80
N LYS A 157 17.09 9.72 17.71
CA LYS A 157 17.25 11.13 17.37
C LYS A 157 16.07 11.97 17.86
N ARG A 158 16.33 13.20 18.23
CA ARG A 158 15.26 14.17 18.51
C ARG A 158 14.73 14.70 17.18
N VAL A 159 13.42 14.63 17.00
CA VAL A 159 12.75 15.25 15.85
C VAL A 159 12.56 16.72 16.18
N GLU A 160 13.47 17.57 15.70
CA GLU A 160 13.44 19.02 15.95
C GLU A 160 12.43 19.75 15.07
N VAL A 161 12.01 19.11 13.98
CA VAL A 161 11.10 19.68 13.00
C VAL A 161 9.68 19.70 13.55
N LYS A 162 9.04 20.86 13.51
CA LYS A 162 7.64 21.01 13.94
C LYS A 162 6.71 20.37 12.93
N LEU A 163 5.86 19.46 13.40
CA LEU A 163 4.82 18.83 12.63
C LEU A 163 3.49 19.57 12.87
N PRO A 164 2.56 19.57 11.90
CA PRO A 164 2.65 19.05 10.55
C PRO A 164 3.55 19.88 9.63
N LEU A 165 4.21 19.20 8.67
CA LEU A 165 5.02 19.85 7.65
C LEU A 165 4.13 20.40 6.55
N VAL A 166 4.07 21.70 6.42
CA VAL A 166 3.31 22.40 5.39
C VAL A 166 4.22 23.31 4.59
N VAL A 167 4.11 23.29 3.29
CA VAL A 167 4.91 24.11 2.39
C VAL A 167 4.04 24.92 1.43
N GLU A 168 4.61 26.00 0.92
CA GLU A 168 3.97 26.84 -0.09
C GLU A 168 3.83 26.08 -1.43
N ASP A 169 2.76 26.35 -2.16
CA ASP A 169 2.46 25.70 -3.46
C ASP A 169 3.55 25.97 -4.52
N LYS A 170 4.38 26.99 -4.35
CA LYS A 170 5.49 27.28 -5.25
C LYS A 170 6.50 26.13 -5.39
N ILE A 171 6.59 25.25 -4.37
CA ILE A 171 7.47 24.09 -4.37
C ILE A 171 7.16 23.13 -5.53
N LEU A 172 5.91 23.08 -6.00
CA LEU A 172 5.47 22.21 -7.09
C LEU A 172 6.03 22.61 -8.47
N LYS A 173 6.48 23.86 -8.62
CA LYS A 173 7.02 24.40 -9.87
C LYS A 173 8.54 24.21 -9.97
N LEU A 174 9.19 23.75 -8.91
CA LEU A 174 10.64 23.57 -8.88
C LEU A 174 11.08 22.39 -9.71
N LYS A 175 12.27 22.47 -10.30
CA LYS A 175 12.94 21.33 -10.92
C LYS A 175 13.37 20.33 -9.84
N SER A 176 13.52 19.06 -10.21
CA SER A 176 13.85 17.99 -9.25
C SER A 176 15.07 18.30 -8.38
N LYS A 177 16.13 18.87 -8.94
CA LYS A 177 17.35 19.24 -8.19
C LYS A 177 17.07 20.30 -7.12
N GLU A 178 16.34 21.34 -7.50
CA GLU A 178 15.96 22.45 -6.61
C GLU A 178 14.99 21.97 -5.52
N PHE A 179 14.07 21.09 -5.89
CA PHE A 179 13.12 20.48 -4.98
C PHE A 179 13.82 19.66 -3.89
N PHE A 180 14.78 18.81 -4.24
CA PHE A 180 15.54 18.04 -3.23
C PHE A 180 16.40 18.93 -2.35
N ALA A 181 17.02 19.98 -2.90
CA ALA A 181 17.77 20.96 -2.12
C ALA A 181 16.87 21.74 -1.13
N CYS A 182 15.64 22.05 -1.53
CA CYS A 182 14.62 22.65 -0.66
C CYS A 182 14.23 21.67 0.47
N LEU A 183 13.97 20.41 0.15
CA LEU A 183 13.64 19.39 1.14
C LEU A 183 14.76 19.17 2.17
N GLU A 184 16.01 19.22 1.74
CA GLU A 184 17.16 19.09 2.63
C GLU A 184 17.19 20.22 3.66
N LYS A 185 16.89 21.45 3.25
CA LYS A 185 16.80 22.62 4.14
C LYS A 185 15.63 22.53 5.11
N ILE A 186 14.46 22.04 4.65
CA ILE A 186 13.25 21.94 5.47
C ILE A 186 13.33 20.79 6.47
N LEU A 187 13.83 19.64 6.06
CA LEU A 187 13.80 18.40 6.82
C LEU A 187 15.06 18.18 7.67
N GLY A 188 16.19 18.81 7.32
CA GLY A 188 17.44 18.60 8.02
C GLY A 188 17.80 17.11 8.13
N GLU A 189 17.90 16.57 9.35
CA GLU A 189 18.24 15.16 9.57
C GLU A 189 17.22 14.17 9.03
N LEU A 190 15.93 14.54 8.96
CA LEU A 190 14.88 13.69 8.42
C LEU A 190 14.99 13.47 6.91
N TYR A 191 15.79 14.25 6.20
CA TYR A 191 16.01 14.13 4.77
C TYR A 191 16.52 12.73 4.38
N SER A 192 17.40 12.15 5.19
CA SER A 192 17.95 10.82 4.93
C SER A 192 16.89 9.71 4.81
N VAL A 193 15.74 9.90 5.46
CA VAL A 193 14.61 8.98 5.50
C VAL A 193 13.53 9.40 4.51
N ALA A 194 13.44 10.69 4.20
CA ALA A 194 12.44 11.25 3.29
C ALA A 194 12.60 10.73 1.86
N VAL A 195 13.84 10.62 1.38
CA VAL A 195 14.12 10.17 0.01
C VAL A 195 14.16 8.64 -0.06
N GLN A 196 13.42 8.07 -1.00
CA GLN A 196 13.41 6.62 -1.24
C GLN A 196 14.72 6.15 -1.85
N LYS A 197 15.43 5.27 -1.14
CA LYS A 197 16.66 4.63 -1.62
C LYS A 197 16.36 3.22 -2.12
N LYS A 198 16.73 2.94 -3.36
CA LYS A 198 16.60 1.63 -3.98
C LYS A 198 17.86 0.83 -3.75
N THR A 199 17.79 -0.24 -2.96
CA THR A 199 18.93 -1.13 -2.67
C THR A 199 18.68 -2.54 -3.15
N GLN A 200 19.75 -3.27 -3.55
CA GLN A 200 19.61 -4.65 -3.95
C GLN A 200 19.33 -5.53 -2.74
N ARG A 201 18.37 -6.46 -2.89
CA ARG A 201 18.00 -7.40 -1.84
C ARG A 201 19.11 -8.48 -1.68
N ALA A 202 19.50 -8.77 -0.45
CA ALA A 202 20.56 -9.76 -0.16
C ALA A 202 20.12 -11.20 -0.45
N GLY A 203 18.89 -11.57 -0.07
CA GLY A 203 18.40 -12.95 -0.11
C GLY A 203 17.91 -13.44 -1.48
N ILE A 204 17.43 -14.68 -1.52
CA ILE A 204 16.91 -15.38 -2.71
C ILE A 204 15.76 -14.62 -3.41
N GLY A 205 15.11 -13.71 -2.72
CA GLY A 205 14.08 -12.85 -3.32
C GLY A 205 14.53 -12.12 -4.59
N LYS A 206 15.84 -11.83 -4.74
CA LYS A 206 16.41 -11.23 -5.95
C LYS A 206 16.28 -12.13 -7.18
N MET A 207 16.36 -13.44 -7.00
CA MET A 207 16.21 -14.45 -8.07
C MET A 207 14.73 -14.71 -8.42
N ARG A 208 13.80 -14.27 -7.56
CA ARG A 208 12.35 -14.45 -7.71
C ARG A 208 11.62 -13.19 -8.17
N GLY A 209 12.24 -12.37 -9.00
CA GLY A 209 11.67 -11.14 -9.54
C GLY A 209 11.61 -9.95 -8.56
N ARG A 210 12.15 -10.08 -7.33
CA ARG A 210 12.18 -9.01 -6.32
C ARG A 210 13.60 -8.52 -6.06
N LYS A 211 14.30 -8.12 -7.12
CA LYS A 211 15.73 -7.74 -7.06
C LYS A 211 16.01 -6.59 -6.10
N TYR A 212 15.12 -5.62 -6.05
CA TYR A 212 15.32 -4.41 -5.26
C TYR A 212 14.34 -4.29 -4.09
N LYS A 213 14.77 -3.59 -3.05
CA LYS A 213 13.93 -3.08 -1.96
C LYS A 213 14.10 -1.58 -1.87
N LYS A 214 13.08 -0.88 -1.40
CA LYS A 214 13.10 0.56 -1.13
C LYS A 214 12.49 0.82 0.25
N ASN A 215 12.94 1.88 0.90
CA ASN A 215 12.30 2.38 2.12
C ASN A 215 10.95 3.05 1.80
N ALA A 216 10.12 3.29 2.81
CA ALA A 216 8.82 3.93 2.63
C ALA A 216 8.95 5.35 2.04
N GLY A 217 9.96 6.09 2.49
CA GLY A 217 10.16 7.48 2.10
C GLY A 217 9.06 8.42 2.61
N MET A 218 9.16 9.68 2.27
CA MET A 218 8.16 10.70 2.55
C MET A 218 6.98 10.59 1.60
N LEU A 219 5.82 11.02 2.05
CA LEU A 219 4.62 11.21 1.26
C LEU A 219 4.41 12.72 1.04
N LEU A 220 4.32 13.15 -0.21
CA LEU A 220 3.91 14.49 -0.58
C LEU A 220 2.42 14.49 -0.94
N VAL A 221 1.65 15.30 -0.24
CA VAL A 221 0.22 15.47 -0.47
C VAL A 221 -0.03 16.80 -1.17
N ILE A 222 -0.60 16.73 -2.37
CA ILE A 222 -0.92 17.86 -3.22
C ILE A 222 -2.42 18.08 -3.36
N ALA A 223 -2.83 19.27 -3.76
CA ALA A 223 -4.23 19.58 -3.99
C ALA A 223 -4.82 18.74 -5.14
N LYS A 224 -6.14 18.65 -5.20
CA LYS A 224 -6.86 17.86 -6.20
C LYS A 224 -6.50 18.22 -7.64
N ASP A 225 -6.35 19.52 -7.91
CA ASP A 225 -6.15 20.06 -9.27
C ASP A 225 -4.67 20.15 -9.64
N GLU A 226 -3.78 19.83 -8.72
CA GLU A 226 -2.33 19.87 -8.93
C GLU A 226 -1.80 18.52 -9.41
N ASN A 227 -0.70 18.58 -10.17
CA ASN A 227 -0.02 17.39 -10.66
C ASN A 227 1.50 17.59 -10.58
N MET A 228 2.17 16.66 -9.93
CA MET A 228 3.62 16.63 -9.83
C MET A 228 4.12 15.20 -9.95
N LYS A 229 5.18 14.99 -10.74
CA LYS A 229 5.81 13.68 -10.88
C LYS A 229 7.29 13.81 -10.54
N ILE A 230 7.68 13.28 -9.40
CA ILE A 230 9.08 13.23 -8.94
C ILE A 230 9.46 11.80 -8.63
N SER A 231 10.65 11.38 -9.04
CA SER A 231 11.20 10.08 -8.67
C SER A 231 11.84 10.16 -7.28
N GLY A 232 11.60 9.17 -6.43
CA GLY A 232 12.19 9.09 -5.10
C GLY A 232 11.29 9.54 -3.94
N ILE A 233 10.11 10.07 -4.25
CA ILE A 233 9.09 10.44 -3.27
C ILE A 233 7.73 10.01 -3.81
N ASP A 234 6.86 9.51 -2.94
CA ASP A 234 5.49 9.20 -3.33
C ASP A 234 4.65 10.48 -3.27
N VAL A 235 3.94 10.78 -4.36
CA VAL A 235 3.07 11.96 -4.47
C VAL A 235 1.64 11.48 -4.60
N LEU A 236 0.74 11.96 -3.75
CA LEU A 236 -0.68 11.66 -3.77
C LEU A 236 -1.51 12.94 -3.77
N ARG A 237 -2.63 12.90 -4.47
CA ARG A 237 -3.64 13.97 -4.42
C ARG A 237 -4.55 13.79 -3.21
N THR A 238 -5.13 14.88 -2.74
CA THR A 238 -6.06 14.87 -1.60
C THR A 238 -7.21 13.87 -1.73
N ASN A 239 -7.65 13.57 -2.96
CA ASN A 239 -8.72 12.60 -3.22
C ASN A 239 -8.25 11.13 -3.20
N GLU A 240 -6.96 10.89 -3.31
CA GLU A 240 -6.37 9.56 -3.45
C GLU A 240 -5.78 9.04 -2.13
N ILE A 241 -5.71 9.88 -1.12
CA ILE A 241 -5.13 9.55 0.17
C ILE A 241 -5.95 8.45 0.84
N SER A 242 -5.28 7.39 1.23
CA SER A 242 -5.85 6.33 2.07
C SER A 242 -5.24 6.31 3.46
N VAL A 243 -5.93 5.67 4.40
CA VAL A 243 -5.41 5.47 5.77
C VAL A 243 -4.12 4.67 5.75
N ARG A 244 -4.01 3.73 4.82
CA ARG A 244 -2.82 2.91 4.61
C ARG A 244 -1.60 3.73 4.22
N ASP A 245 -1.76 4.76 3.38
CA ASP A 245 -0.64 5.58 2.93
C ASP A 245 -0.01 6.38 4.08
N LEU A 246 -0.83 6.77 5.06
CA LEU A 246 -0.41 7.56 6.23
C LEU A 246 0.13 6.70 7.38
N ALA A 247 -0.51 5.55 7.66
CA ALA A 247 -0.34 4.83 8.92
C ALA A 247 0.05 3.34 8.78
N ASP A 248 0.47 2.85 7.59
CA ASP A 248 0.87 1.45 7.44
C ASP A 248 2.20 1.17 8.16
N ASN A 249 2.16 0.33 9.19
CA ASN A 249 3.29 -0.02 10.06
C ASN A 249 3.97 1.20 10.72
N GLY A 250 3.21 2.08 11.32
CA GLY A 250 3.65 3.32 11.96
C GLY A 250 3.39 4.56 11.10
N ALA A 251 3.53 5.72 11.70
CA ALA A 251 3.28 7.00 11.06
C ALA A 251 4.26 7.25 9.90
N ARG A 252 3.76 7.72 8.77
CA ARG A 252 4.58 8.07 7.63
C ARG A 252 4.90 9.56 7.64
N LEU A 253 6.16 9.91 7.38
CA LEU A 253 6.55 11.30 7.20
C LEU A 253 5.77 11.91 6.03
N THR A 254 4.95 12.92 6.32
CA THR A 254 4.08 13.55 5.33
C THR A 254 4.37 15.03 5.19
N LEU A 255 4.37 15.50 3.95
CA LEU A 255 4.51 16.90 3.59
C LEU A 255 3.26 17.35 2.86
N PHE A 256 2.65 18.42 3.28
CA PHE A 256 1.41 18.95 2.70
C PHE A 256 1.69 20.25 1.96
N THR A 257 1.03 20.48 0.82
CA THR A 257 0.95 21.81 0.23
C THR A 257 -0.15 22.62 0.94
N GLU A 258 -0.05 23.93 0.90
CA GLU A 258 -1.04 24.82 1.53
C GLU A 258 -2.46 24.56 1.00
N LYS A 259 -2.61 24.43 -0.32
CA LYS A 259 -3.88 24.14 -0.95
C LYS A 259 -4.41 22.76 -0.57
N ALA A 260 -3.52 21.76 -0.42
CA ALA A 260 -3.93 20.43 0.00
C ALA A 260 -4.60 20.43 1.38
N ILE A 261 -4.09 21.18 2.34
CA ILE A 261 -4.73 21.32 3.65
C ILE A 261 -6.11 21.94 3.51
N LYS A 262 -6.24 23.02 2.76
CA LYS A 262 -7.54 23.67 2.52
C LYS A 262 -8.55 22.74 1.86
N ASP A 263 -8.11 21.90 0.93
CA ASP A 263 -8.96 20.91 0.26
C ASP A 263 -9.36 19.78 1.21
N LEU A 264 -8.44 19.32 2.06
CA LEU A 264 -8.74 18.31 3.09
C LEU A 264 -9.73 18.86 4.14
N ASP A 265 -9.56 20.10 4.60
CA ASP A 265 -10.49 20.74 5.52
C ASP A 265 -11.91 20.79 4.92
N LYS A 266 -12.05 21.22 3.67
CA LYS A 266 -13.34 21.25 2.97
C LYS A 266 -13.95 19.86 2.82
N SER A 267 -13.16 18.85 2.49
CA SER A 267 -13.63 17.49 2.21
C SER A 267 -13.94 16.70 3.48
N LEU A 268 -13.11 16.82 4.52
CA LEU A 268 -13.23 16.04 5.76
C LEU A 268 -14.07 16.75 6.82
N ILE A 269 -13.90 18.05 7.03
CA ILE A 269 -14.58 18.79 8.09
C ILE A 269 -15.84 19.43 7.54
N GLY A 270 -15.83 19.94 6.30
CA GLY A 270 -16.98 20.52 5.64
C GLY A 270 -18.15 19.54 5.47
N LYS A 271 -19.36 20.07 5.26
CA LYS A 271 -20.59 19.30 4.98
C LYS A 271 -20.57 18.56 3.63
N GLY A 272 -19.43 18.49 2.96
CA GLY A 272 -19.24 17.80 1.67
C GLY A 272 -19.45 16.29 1.78
N LYS A 273 -20.11 15.69 0.77
CA LYS A 273 -20.22 14.22 0.67
C LYS A 273 -18.87 13.66 0.29
N TRP A 274 -18.27 12.94 1.20
CA TRP A 274 -17.15 12.06 0.89
C TRP A 274 -17.64 10.92 -0.02
N LYS A 275 -17.03 10.79 -1.20
CA LYS A 275 -17.35 9.73 -2.16
C LYS A 275 -16.64 8.43 -1.84
#